data_98eab3c824617b3ca9939d6dd1afee48
#
_entry.id   98eab3c824617b3ca9939d6dd1afee48
#
_cell.length_a   1.000
_cell.length_b   1.000
_cell.length_c   1.000
_cell.angle_alpha   90.00
_cell.angle_beta   90.00
_cell.angle_gamma   90.00
#
_symmetry.space_group_name_H-M   'P 1'
#
loop_
_entity.id
_entity.type
_entity.pdbx_description
1 polymer ?
#
loop_
_entity_poly.entity_id
_entity_poly.type
_entity_poly.pdbx_seq_one_letter_code
_entity_poly.pdbx_strand_id
1 'polypeptide(L)'
;MKKNYSEESAAEAEETLAAITREVNRQQRDYYRIFSEKILPELNRQNVYLYQNEKPEPFHEEFVHNFFNEEVFPFLSPVMIQAGDIRTFIRDRRLYLVIRMIKRSKRMNEPGFVPEYHYALMKIPYAKVPRFIELPPHDGKYYIMFIDDIIRANLQNVFPGYIIDGCYSIKISRDADIYLDDESRANIVENIRKKVKKRKIGALSRFMYDQAMPDDFLAFVCDAFGITSEDLVLGGRYNNLQDLMKLPNPAGKHLEQQPPVPMRVPFLDEMGSVFKAVKKRDILLHFPYESFDYLIRFLMEAAFDPKVDEIKITQYRVAENSAVINTLVSAAQNGKKVTVFVELKARFDEENNMSTAERMEQAGIRIIYSIPGLKVHAKVTVILRKDTSEGLKRRDFAYLSTGNFNEKTAKIYSDMALLTSNTEIITDINKVFAVLEGRMKEPTFRHLLVARFN
;
A
#
# COMPACT_ATOMS: atom_id res chain seq x y z
N MET A 1 1.60 9.29 29.51
CA MET A 1 1.29 10.69 29.86
C MET A 1 0.12 11.11 28.98
N LYS A 2 -1.09 11.28 29.55
CA LYS A 2 -2.18 11.99 28.86
C LYS A 2 -1.71 13.44 28.76
N LYS A 3 -1.49 13.96 27.56
CA LYS A 3 -1.37 15.39 27.34
C LYS A 3 -2.73 15.98 27.70
N ASN A 4 -2.80 16.77 28.75
CA ASN A 4 -3.95 17.63 29.02
C ASN A 4 -3.97 18.69 27.91
N TYR A 5 -4.77 18.47 26.89
CA TYR A 5 -5.12 19.52 25.96
C TYR A 5 -6.05 20.50 26.71
N SER A 6 -5.90 21.80 26.49
CA SER A 6 -6.87 22.77 26.97
C SER A 6 -8.23 22.52 26.30
N GLU A 7 -9.33 22.83 26.94
CA GLU A 7 -10.67 22.70 26.34
C GLU A 7 -10.79 23.45 25.02
N GLU A 8 -10.14 24.60 24.87
CA GLU A 8 -10.04 25.34 23.61
C GLU A 8 -9.35 24.53 22.48
N SER A 9 -8.25 23.85 22.79
CA SER A 9 -7.54 23.05 21.77
C SER A 9 -8.31 21.78 21.38
N ALA A 10 -9.17 21.27 22.26
CA ALA A 10 -10.07 20.15 21.96
C ALA A 10 -11.20 20.60 21.03
N ALA A 11 -11.83 21.74 21.30
CA ALA A 11 -12.89 22.31 20.47
C ALA A 11 -12.39 22.67 19.05
N GLU A 12 -11.19 23.25 18.94
CA GLU A 12 -10.55 23.56 17.63
C GLU A 12 -10.27 22.27 16.82
N ALA A 13 -9.84 21.20 17.50
CA ALA A 13 -9.60 19.92 16.87
C ALA A 13 -10.91 19.27 16.38
N GLU A 14 -11.99 19.36 17.15
CA GLU A 14 -13.31 18.87 16.74
C GLU A 14 -13.87 19.64 15.55
N GLU A 15 -13.76 20.96 15.54
CA GLU A 15 -14.18 21.80 14.42
C GLU A 15 -13.39 21.45 13.14
N THR A 16 -12.07 21.29 13.28
CA THR A 16 -11.19 20.89 12.18
C THR A 16 -11.57 19.50 11.64
N LEU A 17 -11.83 18.54 12.52
CA LEU A 17 -12.26 17.19 12.13
C LEU A 17 -13.62 17.23 11.40
N ALA A 18 -14.56 18.00 11.89
CA ALA A 18 -15.85 18.18 11.25
C ALA A 18 -15.72 18.82 9.86
N ALA A 19 -14.82 19.80 9.69
CA ALA A 19 -14.54 20.43 8.40
C ALA A 19 -13.92 19.44 7.41
N ILE A 20 -12.94 18.64 7.84
CA ILE A 20 -12.32 17.57 7.06
C ILE A 20 -13.38 16.54 6.63
N THR A 21 -14.24 16.11 7.55
CA THR A 21 -15.28 15.11 7.27
C THR A 21 -16.28 15.62 6.23
N ARG A 22 -16.73 16.89 6.35
CA ARG A 22 -17.60 17.52 5.33
C ARG A 22 -16.96 17.52 3.94
N GLU A 23 -15.69 17.92 3.85
CA GLU A 23 -14.98 17.98 2.58
C GLU A 23 -14.75 16.61 1.97
N VAL A 24 -14.33 15.62 2.77
CA VAL A 24 -14.16 14.24 2.33
C VAL A 24 -15.48 13.65 1.81
N ASN A 25 -16.59 13.88 2.52
CA ASN A 25 -17.90 13.41 2.09
C ASN A 25 -18.35 14.10 0.78
N ARG A 26 -18.05 15.39 0.58
CA ARG A 26 -18.29 16.09 -0.67
C ARG A 26 -17.51 15.45 -1.82
N GLN A 27 -16.20 15.25 -1.64
CA GLN A 27 -15.33 14.63 -2.66
C GLN A 27 -15.78 13.21 -3.01
N GLN A 28 -16.22 12.44 -2.03
CA GLN A 28 -16.75 11.09 -2.30
C GLN A 28 -18.03 11.11 -3.14
N ARG A 29 -18.97 12.01 -2.82
CA ARG A 29 -20.18 12.16 -3.64
C ARG A 29 -19.83 12.57 -5.07
N ASP A 30 -18.93 13.54 -5.26
CA ASP A 30 -18.47 13.94 -6.58
C ASP A 30 -17.82 12.80 -7.35
N TYR A 31 -17.01 12.00 -6.66
CA TYR A 31 -16.38 10.82 -7.26
C TYR A 31 -17.41 9.80 -7.74
N TYR A 32 -18.35 9.41 -6.87
CA TYR A 32 -19.41 8.45 -7.26
C TYR A 32 -20.27 8.99 -8.40
N ARG A 33 -20.59 10.28 -8.38
CA ARG A 33 -21.32 10.93 -9.46
C ARG A 33 -20.57 10.86 -10.79
N ILE A 34 -19.29 11.21 -10.80
CA ILE A 34 -18.46 11.13 -12.01
C ILE A 34 -18.39 9.67 -12.51
N PHE A 35 -18.20 8.74 -11.61
CA PHE A 35 -18.14 7.32 -11.97
C PHE A 35 -19.46 6.84 -12.60
N SER A 36 -20.59 7.11 -11.95
CA SER A 36 -21.90 6.63 -12.41
C SER A 36 -22.44 7.38 -13.64
N GLU A 37 -22.27 8.71 -13.68
CA GLU A 37 -22.90 9.55 -14.71
C GLU A 37 -21.99 9.79 -15.94
N LYS A 38 -20.69 9.62 -15.81
CA LYS A 38 -19.74 9.85 -16.91
C LYS A 38 -18.97 8.61 -17.32
N ILE A 39 -18.34 7.91 -16.39
CA ILE A 39 -17.44 6.79 -16.72
C ILE A 39 -18.24 5.57 -17.18
N LEU A 40 -19.25 5.13 -16.42
CA LEU A 40 -20.03 3.96 -16.79
C LEU A 40 -20.78 4.12 -18.12
N PRO A 41 -21.45 5.25 -18.42
CA PRO A 41 -22.07 5.45 -19.73
C PRO A 41 -21.05 5.44 -20.88
N GLU A 42 -19.83 5.97 -20.64
CA GLU A 42 -18.80 5.94 -21.68
C GLU A 42 -18.27 4.53 -21.93
N LEU A 43 -18.05 3.74 -20.88
CA LEU A 43 -17.71 2.32 -21.01
C LEU A 43 -18.78 1.57 -21.81
N ASN A 44 -20.07 1.81 -21.51
CA ASN A 44 -21.17 1.18 -22.22
C ASN A 44 -21.17 1.53 -23.71
N ARG A 45 -20.82 2.77 -24.10
CA ARG A 45 -20.65 3.17 -25.51
C ARG A 45 -19.55 2.39 -26.22
N GLN A 46 -18.56 1.93 -25.46
CA GLN A 46 -17.46 1.08 -25.95
C GLN A 46 -17.78 -0.41 -25.84
N ASN A 47 -19.04 -0.77 -25.61
CA ASN A 47 -19.50 -2.14 -25.38
C ASN A 47 -18.89 -2.84 -24.16
N VAL A 48 -18.42 -2.09 -23.17
CA VAL A 48 -17.94 -2.62 -21.90
C VAL A 48 -18.97 -2.31 -20.80
N TYR A 49 -19.54 -3.34 -20.24
CA TYR A 49 -20.61 -3.25 -19.23
C TYR A 49 -20.11 -3.73 -17.89
N LEU A 50 -20.09 -2.85 -16.90
CA LEU A 50 -19.82 -3.19 -15.50
C LEU A 50 -21.15 -3.38 -14.79
N TYR A 51 -21.43 -4.59 -14.33
CA TYR A 51 -22.62 -4.87 -13.54
C TYR A 51 -22.67 -4.02 -12.27
N GLN A 52 -23.83 -3.39 -12.02
CA GLN A 52 -24.06 -2.48 -10.91
C GLN A 52 -25.32 -2.91 -10.17
N ASN A 53 -25.15 -3.54 -9.01
CA ASN A 53 -26.29 -3.88 -8.15
C ASN A 53 -27.40 -4.74 -8.82
N GLU A 54 -27.05 -5.44 -9.86
CA GLU A 54 -27.98 -6.22 -10.67
C GLU A 54 -27.70 -7.71 -10.50
N LYS A 55 -28.74 -8.52 -10.72
CA LYS A 55 -28.53 -9.93 -10.92
C LYS A 55 -27.83 -10.13 -12.27
N PRO A 56 -26.97 -11.14 -12.41
CA PRO A 56 -26.41 -11.45 -13.71
C PRO A 56 -27.52 -11.77 -14.70
N GLU A 57 -27.31 -11.40 -15.95
CA GLU A 57 -28.19 -11.79 -17.04
C GLU A 57 -28.28 -13.33 -17.16
N PRO A 58 -29.37 -13.91 -17.63
CA PRO A 58 -29.54 -15.37 -17.68
C PRO A 58 -28.38 -16.11 -18.37
N PHE A 59 -27.79 -15.52 -19.40
CA PHE A 59 -26.65 -16.11 -20.11
C PHE A 59 -25.34 -16.06 -19.31
N HIS A 60 -25.29 -15.36 -18.17
CA HIS A 60 -24.14 -15.36 -17.24
C HIS A 60 -24.39 -16.12 -15.93
N GLU A 61 -25.64 -16.51 -15.63
CA GLU A 61 -25.95 -17.13 -14.33
C GLU A 61 -25.13 -18.39 -14.07
N GLU A 62 -24.99 -19.26 -15.07
CA GLU A 62 -24.21 -20.50 -14.95
C GLU A 62 -22.73 -20.20 -14.70
N PHE A 63 -22.15 -19.27 -15.44
CA PHE A 63 -20.76 -18.87 -15.25
C PHE A 63 -20.54 -18.30 -13.84
N VAL A 64 -21.38 -17.38 -13.40
CA VAL A 64 -21.30 -16.75 -12.08
C VAL A 64 -21.42 -17.78 -10.96
N HIS A 65 -22.34 -18.75 -11.11
CA HIS A 65 -22.51 -19.82 -10.14
C HIS A 65 -21.28 -20.75 -10.06
N ASN A 66 -20.77 -21.20 -11.21
CA ASN A 66 -19.62 -22.09 -11.28
C ASN A 66 -18.35 -21.38 -10.76
N PHE A 67 -18.10 -20.15 -11.21
CA PHE A 67 -16.99 -19.35 -10.74
C PHE A 67 -17.05 -19.12 -9.22
N PHE A 68 -18.25 -18.85 -8.69
CA PHE A 68 -18.42 -18.73 -7.25
C PHE A 68 -18.01 -20.01 -6.52
N ASN A 69 -18.48 -21.16 -6.94
CA ASN A 69 -18.22 -22.43 -6.26
C ASN A 69 -16.73 -22.84 -6.33
N GLU A 70 -16.10 -22.66 -7.47
CA GLU A 70 -14.74 -23.12 -7.73
C GLU A 70 -13.68 -22.15 -7.21
N GLU A 71 -13.88 -20.86 -7.45
CA GLU A 71 -12.82 -19.85 -7.25
C GLU A 71 -13.07 -18.94 -6.04
N VAL A 72 -14.32 -18.77 -5.59
CA VAL A 72 -14.64 -17.82 -4.52
C VAL A 72 -14.97 -18.51 -3.20
N PHE A 73 -15.88 -19.47 -3.23
CA PHE A 73 -16.40 -20.16 -2.05
C PHE A 73 -15.32 -20.77 -1.16
N PRO A 74 -14.26 -21.42 -1.70
CA PRO A 74 -13.17 -21.98 -0.87
C PRO A 74 -12.42 -20.96 -0.01
N PHE A 75 -12.51 -19.68 -0.34
CA PHE A 75 -11.83 -18.59 0.39
C PHE A 75 -12.75 -17.80 1.31
N LEU A 76 -14.04 -18.15 1.37
CA LEU A 76 -14.98 -17.48 2.26
C LEU A 76 -14.87 -18.03 3.68
N SER A 77 -14.99 -17.15 4.64
CA SER A 77 -14.99 -17.47 6.07
C SER A 77 -16.04 -16.60 6.77
N PRO A 78 -17.34 -16.96 6.63
CA PRO A 78 -18.41 -16.23 7.31
C PRO A 78 -18.35 -16.47 8.82
N VAL A 79 -18.58 -15.42 9.60
CA VAL A 79 -18.65 -15.44 11.05
C VAL A 79 -20.01 -14.92 11.49
N MET A 80 -20.76 -15.73 12.27
CA MET A 80 -22.01 -15.26 12.87
C MET A 80 -21.75 -14.21 13.91
N ILE A 81 -22.47 -13.10 13.83
CA ILE A 81 -22.39 -12.02 14.78
C ILE A 81 -23.28 -12.37 15.97
N GLN A 82 -22.67 -12.65 17.11
CA GLN A 82 -23.36 -12.80 18.39
C GLN A 82 -23.15 -11.51 19.21
N ALA A 83 -24.03 -11.23 20.13
CA ALA A 83 -23.83 -10.11 21.07
C ALA A 83 -22.50 -10.32 21.83
N GLY A 84 -21.52 -9.49 21.54
CA GLY A 84 -20.16 -9.60 22.10
C GLY A 84 -19.09 -9.02 21.18
N ASP A 85 -17.85 -9.08 21.60
CA ASP A 85 -16.75 -8.38 20.92
C ASP A 85 -16.31 -9.03 19.60
N ILE A 86 -16.83 -8.53 18.48
CA ILE A 86 -16.44 -8.93 17.12
C ILE A 86 -15.22 -8.16 16.64
N ARG A 87 -14.77 -7.17 17.37
CA ARG A 87 -13.65 -6.28 17.00
C ARG A 87 -12.37 -7.04 16.64
N THR A 88 -12.18 -8.24 17.18
CA THR A 88 -11.01 -9.08 16.93
C THR A 88 -10.95 -9.68 15.52
N PHE A 89 -12.08 -9.83 14.84
CA PHE A 89 -12.16 -10.44 13.50
C PHE A 89 -11.92 -9.44 12.36
N ILE A 90 -12.10 -8.14 12.62
CA ILE A 90 -12.01 -7.12 11.58
C ILE A 90 -10.60 -6.56 11.50
N ARG A 91 -9.99 -6.76 10.33
CA ARG A 91 -8.66 -6.23 10.01
C ARG A 91 -8.75 -4.86 9.36
N ASP A 92 -7.76 -4.02 9.65
CA ASP A 92 -7.61 -2.71 9.05
C ASP A 92 -7.63 -2.75 7.51
N ARG A 93 -8.33 -1.81 6.91
CA ARG A 93 -8.41 -1.58 5.45
C ARG A 93 -8.91 -2.77 4.63
N ARG A 94 -9.63 -3.71 5.23
CA ARG A 94 -10.26 -4.81 4.51
C ARG A 94 -11.73 -4.52 4.29
N LEU A 95 -12.25 -5.07 3.20
CA LEU A 95 -13.67 -5.01 2.88
C LEU A 95 -14.37 -6.22 3.45
N TYR A 96 -15.55 -5.96 3.98
CA TYR A 96 -16.44 -6.98 4.50
C TYR A 96 -17.84 -6.77 3.98
N LEU A 97 -18.60 -7.85 3.95
CA LEU A 97 -20.03 -7.85 3.82
C LEU A 97 -20.65 -8.15 5.19
N VAL A 98 -21.61 -7.34 5.59
CA VAL A 98 -22.49 -7.61 6.72
C VAL A 98 -23.81 -8.09 6.16
N ILE A 99 -24.23 -9.26 6.59
CA ILE A 99 -25.41 -9.96 6.07
C ILE A 99 -26.46 -10.07 7.19
N ARG A 100 -27.68 -9.62 6.91
CA ARG A 100 -28.85 -9.85 7.76
C ARG A 100 -29.68 -10.93 7.15
N MET A 101 -30.12 -11.88 7.96
CA MET A 101 -30.87 -13.04 7.50
C MET A 101 -31.88 -13.52 8.54
N ILE A 102 -32.89 -14.24 8.08
CA ILE A 102 -33.95 -14.81 8.90
C ILE A 102 -33.86 -16.33 8.76
N LYS A 103 -33.85 -17.06 9.87
CA LYS A 103 -33.84 -18.53 9.85
C LYS A 103 -35.15 -19.05 9.27
N ARG A 104 -35.09 -19.92 8.27
CA ARG A 104 -36.29 -20.56 7.70
C ARG A 104 -37.04 -21.34 8.75
N SER A 105 -38.35 -21.07 8.88
CA SER A 105 -39.22 -21.72 9.84
C SER A 105 -40.61 -21.92 9.21
N LYS A 106 -41.31 -22.99 9.59
CA LYS A 106 -42.69 -23.21 9.18
C LYS A 106 -43.65 -22.11 9.68
N ARG A 107 -43.23 -21.42 10.76
CA ARG A 107 -44.02 -20.34 11.38
C ARG A 107 -44.02 -19.02 10.60
N MET A 108 -43.20 -18.90 9.55
CA MET A 108 -43.13 -17.66 8.75
C MET A 108 -44.44 -17.32 8.02
N ASN A 109 -45.31 -18.30 7.81
CA ASN A 109 -46.62 -18.11 7.19
C ASN A 109 -47.75 -17.91 8.22
N GLU A 110 -47.43 -17.85 9.53
CA GLU A 110 -48.43 -17.64 10.58
C GLU A 110 -48.75 -16.15 10.73
N PRO A 111 -50.01 -15.77 10.93
CA PRO A 111 -50.38 -14.39 11.23
C PRO A 111 -49.69 -13.90 12.51
N GLY A 112 -49.04 -12.73 12.43
CA GLY A 112 -48.30 -12.14 13.55
C GLY A 112 -46.88 -12.65 13.72
N PHE A 113 -46.32 -13.38 12.78
CA PHE A 113 -44.91 -13.77 12.83
C PHE A 113 -44.00 -12.54 12.85
N VAL A 114 -43.15 -12.47 13.86
CA VAL A 114 -42.09 -11.47 13.96
C VAL A 114 -40.76 -12.14 13.59
N PRO A 115 -40.05 -11.66 12.58
CA PRO A 115 -38.78 -12.27 12.19
C PRO A 115 -37.70 -12.04 13.25
N GLU A 116 -37.02 -13.10 13.61
CA GLU A 116 -35.78 -13.03 14.39
C GLU A 116 -34.61 -12.88 13.42
N TYR A 117 -33.92 -11.75 13.48
CA TYR A 117 -32.79 -11.47 12.63
C TYR A 117 -31.51 -12.11 13.17
N HIS A 118 -30.80 -12.76 12.27
CA HIS A 118 -29.44 -13.24 12.49
C HIS A 118 -28.49 -12.45 11.60
N TYR A 119 -27.28 -12.25 12.08
CA TYR A 119 -26.29 -11.43 11.39
C TYR A 119 -25.00 -12.22 11.18
N ALA A 120 -24.37 -12.00 10.05
CA ALA A 120 -23.07 -12.56 9.73
C ALA A 120 -22.14 -11.49 9.17
N LEU A 121 -20.85 -11.68 9.44
CA LEU A 121 -19.77 -10.89 8.86
C LEU A 121 -18.95 -11.79 7.95
N MET A 122 -18.66 -11.32 6.73
CA MET A 122 -17.86 -12.07 5.78
C MET A 122 -16.84 -11.16 5.10
N LYS A 123 -15.57 -11.58 5.15
CA LYS A 123 -14.49 -10.85 4.48
C LYS A 123 -14.53 -11.14 2.98
N ILE A 124 -14.43 -10.10 2.15
CA ILE A 124 -14.26 -10.25 0.70
C ILE A 124 -12.83 -10.71 0.39
N PRO A 125 -12.63 -11.84 -0.33
CA PRO A 125 -11.32 -12.48 -0.48
C PRO A 125 -10.46 -11.88 -1.62
N TYR A 126 -10.53 -10.58 -1.89
CA TYR A 126 -9.86 -9.91 -3.01
C TYR A 126 -8.31 -9.97 -3.00
N ALA A 127 -7.70 -10.54 -1.97
CA ALA A 127 -6.28 -10.86 -1.95
C ALA A 127 -5.96 -12.21 -2.64
N LYS A 128 -6.98 -13.04 -2.87
CA LYS A 128 -6.89 -14.38 -3.48
C LYS A 128 -7.56 -14.44 -4.84
N VAL A 129 -8.70 -13.76 -4.96
CA VAL A 129 -9.50 -13.68 -6.17
C VAL A 129 -9.52 -12.22 -6.64
N PRO A 130 -9.40 -11.91 -7.92
CA PRO A 130 -9.49 -10.54 -8.43
C PRO A 130 -10.78 -9.84 -7.98
N ARG A 131 -10.71 -8.50 -7.83
CA ARG A 131 -11.88 -7.70 -7.44
C ARG A 131 -12.92 -7.61 -8.56
N PHE A 132 -12.45 -7.61 -9.80
CA PHE A 132 -13.24 -7.55 -11.02
C PHE A 132 -13.08 -8.84 -11.78
N ILE A 133 -14.19 -9.43 -12.16
CA ILE A 133 -14.24 -10.68 -12.90
C ILE A 133 -14.78 -10.36 -14.30
N GLU A 134 -14.00 -10.69 -15.30
CA GLU A 134 -14.46 -10.66 -16.68
C GLU A 134 -15.38 -11.85 -16.92
N LEU A 135 -16.60 -11.57 -17.40
CA LEU A 135 -17.58 -12.59 -17.75
C LEU A 135 -17.46 -12.92 -19.25
N PRO A 136 -17.95 -14.07 -19.69
CA PRO A 136 -17.97 -14.41 -21.11
C PRO A 136 -18.61 -13.30 -21.95
N PRO A 137 -18.02 -12.89 -23.07
CA PRO A 137 -18.65 -11.91 -23.94
C PRO A 137 -19.95 -12.45 -24.55
N HIS A 138 -20.93 -11.57 -24.74
CA HIS A 138 -22.22 -11.93 -25.36
C HIS A 138 -22.63 -10.84 -26.34
N ASP A 139 -23.02 -11.23 -27.56
CA ASP A 139 -23.45 -10.32 -28.65
C ASP A 139 -22.48 -9.15 -28.91
N GLY A 140 -21.17 -9.42 -28.91
CA GLY A 140 -20.16 -8.40 -29.15
C GLY A 140 -19.95 -7.40 -28.00
N LYS A 141 -20.53 -7.68 -26.85
CA LYS A 141 -20.41 -6.89 -25.60
C LYS A 141 -19.55 -7.62 -24.59
N TYR A 142 -18.77 -6.84 -23.84
CA TYR A 142 -17.92 -7.32 -22.76
C TYR A 142 -18.53 -7.00 -21.42
N TYR A 143 -18.47 -7.92 -20.49
CA TYR A 143 -19.10 -7.78 -19.19
C TYR A 143 -18.09 -8.00 -18.06
N ILE A 144 -18.20 -7.16 -17.06
CA ILE A 144 -17.37 -7.21 -15.85
C ILE A 144 -18.29 -7.22 -14.65
N MET A 145 -17.97 -8.01 -13.64
CA MET A 145 -18.72 -8.04 -12.39
C MET A 145 -17.79 -7.92 -11.18
N PHE A 146 -18.22 -7.20 -10.16
CA PHE A 146 -17.52 -7.20 -8.88
C PHE A 146 -17.64 -8.55 -8.19
N ILE A 147 -16.55 -9.04 -7.60
CA ILE A 147 -16.59 -10.25 -6.75
C ILE A 147 -17.62 -10.10 -5.62
N ASP A 148 -17.86 -8.89 -5.13
CA ASP A 148 -18.89 -8.57 -4.14
C ASP A 148 -20.28 -9.02 -4.59
N ASP A 149 -20.62 -8.79 -5.84
CA ASP A 149 -21.94 -9.14 -6.39
C ASP A 149 -22.01 -10.62 -6.78
N ILE A 150 -20.90 -11.22 -7.20
CA ILE A 150 -20.83 -12.68 -7.35
C ILE A 150 -21.13 -13.37 -6.01
N ILE A 151 -20.56 -12.84 -4.91
CA ILE A 151 -20.86 -13.34 -3.58
C ILE A 151 -22.32 -13.11 -3.20
N ARG A 152 -22.85 -11.89 -3.43
CA ARG A 152 -24.25 -11.56 -3.11
C ARG A 152 -25.24 -12.43 -3.86
N ALA A 153 -24.99 -12.72 -5.13
CA ALA A 153 -25.82 -13.59 -5.95
C ALA A 153 -25.89 -15.04 -5.42
N ASN A 154 -24.86 -15.46 -4.67
CA ASN A 154 -24.73 -16.84 -4.18
C ASN A 154 -24.83 -16.97 -2.65
N LEU A 155 -25.29 -15.92 -1.94
CA LEU A 155 -25.39 -15.94 -0.46
C LEU A 155 -26.27 -17.08 0.07
N GLN A 156 -27.28 -17.51 -0.72
CA GLN A 156 -28.14 -18.61 -0.32
C GLN A 156 -27.37 -19.94 -0.22
N ASN A 157 -26.28 -20.10 -1.00
CA ASN A 157 -25.40 -21.27 -0.93
C ASN A 157 -24.47 -21.20 0.28
N VAL A 158 -24.09 -19.97 0.68
CA VAL A 158 -23.25 -19.76 1.88
C VAL A 158 -24.03 -20.00 3.17
N PHE A 159 -25.32 -19.63 3.18
CA PHE A 159 -26.19 -19.71 4.37
C PHE A 159 -27.42 -20.59 4.11
N PRO A 160 -27.25 -21.91 3.94
CA PRO A 160 -28.38 -22.83 3.77
C PRO A 160 -29.28 -22.78 5.00
N GLY A 161 -30.59 -22.76 4.77
CA GLY A 161 -31.58 -22.69 5.87
C GLY A 161 -31.93 -21.30 6.35
N TYR A 162 -31.34 -20.26 5.76
CA TYR A 162 -31.70 -18.86 6.00
C TYR A 162 -32.31 -18.21 4.77
N ILE A 163 -33.03 -17.14 4.96
CA ILE A 163 -33.47 -16.19 3.92
C ILE A 163 -32.64 -14.95 4.09
N ILE A 164 -32.00 -14.49 3.05
CA ILE A 164 -31.19 -13.27 3.08
C ILE A 164 -32.14 -12.07 3.01
N ASP A 165 -32.08 -11.22 4.03
CA ASP A 165 -32.85 -9.99 4.12
C ASP A 165 -32.08 -8.80 3.56
N GLY A 166 -30.76 -8.72 3.83
CA GLY A 166 -29.90 -7.68 3.31
C GLY A 166 -28.41 -8.02 3.38
N CYS A 167 -27.64 -7.41 2.46
CA CYS A 167 -26.19 -7.60 2.42
C CYS A 167 -25.50 -6.30 2.00
N TYR A 168 -24.76 -5.72 2.92
CA TYR A 168 -24.15 -4.39 2.77
C TYR A 168 -22.65 -4.44 2.98
N SER A 169 -21.92 -3.62 2.23
CA SER A 169 -20.47 -3.54 2.36
C SER A 169 -20.06 -2.57 3.47
N ILE A 170 -19.04 -2.97 4.21
CA ILE A 170 -18.40 -2.12 5.21
C ILE A 170 -16.88 -2.14 5.05
N LYS A 171 -16.23 -1.05 5.45
CA LYS A 171 -14.78 -0.95 5.50
C LYS A 171 -14.37 -0.19 6.75
N ILE A 172 -13.42 -0.77 7.48
CA ILE A 172 -12.88 -0.17 8.69
C ILE A 172 -11.47 0.34 8.40
N SER A 173 -11.18 1.53 8.91
CA SER A 173 -9.82 2.05 9.03
C SER A 173 -9.50 2.28 10.51
N ARG A 174 -8.29 1.86 10.89
CA ARG A 174 -7.78 2.04 12.25
C ARG A 174 -6.67 3.08 12.26
N ASP A 175 -6.40 3.65 13.42
CA ASP A 175 -5.25 4.52 13.55
C ASP A 175 -3.97 3.77 13.18
N ALA A 176 -3.23 4.36 12.26
CA ALA A 176 -2.05 3.75 11.66
C ALA A 176 -0.74 4.21 12.30
N ASP A 177 -0.77 5.21 13.18
CA ASP A 177 0.45 5.74 13.76
C ASP A 177 1.01 4.81 14.84
N ILE A 178 2.28 4.49 14.66
CA ILE A 178 3.05 3.75 15.64
C ILE A 178 3.85 4.79 16.43
N TYR A 179 3.31 5.19 17.57
CA TYR A 179 4.03 6.02 18.52
C TYR A 179 5.07 5.13 19.22
N LEU A 180 6.36 5.41 18.97
CA LEU A 180 7.46 4.82 19.70
C LEU A 180 7.85 5.86 20.77
N ASP A 181 7.54 5.57 22.02
CA ASP A 181 8.13 6.27 23.14
C ASP A 181 9.66 6.09 23.09
N ASP A 182 10.43 6.96 23.76
CA ASP A 182 11.90 6.98 23.76
C ASP A 182 12.53 5.66 24.25
N GLU A 183 12.53 4.65 23.38
CA GLU A 183 13.01 3.31 23.68
C GLU A 183 14.40 3.07 23.09
N SER A 184 15.19 2.26 23.80
CA SER A 184 16.54 1.89 23.37
C SER A 184 16.56 1.18 22.02
N ARG A 185 17.60 1.43 21.20
CA ARG A 185 17.81 0.81 19.87
C ARG A 185 17.68 -0.72 19.89
N ALA A 186 18.03 -1.37 21.00
CA ALA A 186 18.05 -2.84 21.10
C ALA A 186 16.69 -3.51 20.94
N ASN A 187 15.59 -2.84 21.25
CA ASN A 187 14.23 -3.42 21.24
C ASN A 187 13.31 -2.87 20.16
N ILE A 188 13.81 -2.00 19.26
CA ILE A 188 12.95 -1.26 18.31
C ILE A 188 12.20 -2.19 17.35
N VAL A 189 12.85 -3.25 16.85
CA VAL A 189 12.23 -4.22 15.91
C VAL A 189 11.11 -5.00 16.61
N GLU A 190 11.37 -5.49 17.81
CA GLU A 190 10.37 -6.26 18.57
C GLU A 190 9.19 -5.39 18.98
N ASN A 191 9.44 -4.15 19.37
CA ASN A 191 8.42 -3.18 19.74
C ASN A 191 7.56 -2.78 18.54
N ILE A 192 8.18 -2.57 17.38
CA ILE A 192 7.43 -2.34 16.15
C ILE A 192 6.58 -3.56 15.80
N ARG A 193 7.12 -4.79 15.89
CA ARG A 193 6.33 -6.02 15.69
C ARG A 193 5.13 -6.11 16.64
N LYS A 194 5.34 -5.83 17.92
CA LYS A 194 4.27 -5.81 18.93
C LYS A 194 3.23 -4.72 18.62
N LYS A 195 3.67 -3.52 18.25
CA LYS A 195 2.78 -2.40 17.93
C LYS A 195 2.04 -2.60 16.61
N VAL A 196 2.68 -3.19 15.59
CA VAL A 196 2.00 -3.60 14.33
C VAL A 196 0.91 -4.64 14.61
N LYS A 197 1.18 -5.61 15.49
CA LYS A 197 0.15 -6.56 15.93
C LYS A 197 -0.97 -5.87 16.72
N LYS A 198 -0.65 -4.96 17.64
CA LYS A 198 -1.64 -4.17 18.42
C LYS A 198 -2.45 -3.23 17.52
N ARG A 199 -1.87 -2.66 16.45
CA ARG A 199 -2.59 -1.83 15.48
C ARG A 199 -3.72 -2.59 14.79
N LYS A 200 -3.57 -3.90 14.60
CA LYS A 200 -4.65 -4.77 14.07
C LYS A 200 -5.90 -4.78 14.97
N ILE A 201 -5.78 -4.34 16.24
CA ILE A 201 -6.83 -4.28 17.26
C ILE A 201 -7.03 -2.84 17.78
N GLY A 202 -6.28 -1.85 17.29
CA GLY A 202 -6.28 -0.46 17.76
C GLY A 202 -7.62 0.24 17.59
N ALA A 203 -7.73 1.46 18.16
CA ALA A 203 -8.94 2.28 18.08
C ALA A 203 -9.40 2.46 16.63
N LEU A 204 -10.70 2.40 16.42
CA LEU A 204 -11.32 2.75 15.14
C LEU A 204 -11.12 4.24 14.89
N SER A 205 -10.75 4.58 13.67
CA SER A 205 -10.65 5.97 13.23
C SER A 205 -11.67 6.31 12.14
N ARG A 206 -12.24 5.29 11.50
CA ARG A 206 -13.22 5.48 10.42
C ARG A 206 -13.97 4.18 10.14
N PHE A 207 -15.28 4.25 10.12
CA PHE A 207 -16.17 3.18 9.71
C PHE A 207 -16.97 3.61 8.48
N MET A 208 -16.61 3.10 7.32
CA MET A 208 -17.33 3.36 6.08
C MET A 208 -18.35 2.26 5.84
N TYR A 209 -19.58 2.66 5.55
CA TYR A 209 -20.70 1.74 5.33
C TYR A 209 -21.49 2.09 4.07
N ASP A 210 -22.17 1.11 3.50
CA ASP A 210 -23.09 1.30 2.37
C ASP A 210 -24.28 2.13 2.82
N GLN A 211 -24.48 3.31 2.22
CA GLN A 211 -25.59 4.22 2.57
C GLN A 211 -26.97 3.63 2.33
N ALA A 212 -27.10 2.53 1.59
CA ALA A 212 -28.35 1.81 1.39
C ALA A 212 -28.69 0.87 2.57
N MET A 213 -27.81 0.76 3.58
CA MET A 213 -28.06 -0.05 4.78
C MET A 213 -29.19 0.60 5.60
N PRO A 214 -30.25 -0.13 5.96
CA PRO A 214 -31.33 0.37 6.81
C PRO A 214 -30.81 0.83 8.19
N ASP A 215 -31.44 1.86 8.75
CA ASP A 215 -31.04 2.47 10.02
C ASP A 215 -31.02 1.48 11.19
N ASP A 216 -32.00 0.58 11.27
CA ASP A 216 -32.07 -0.47 12.29
C ASP A 216 -30.92 -1.47 12.17
N PHE A 217 -30.52 -1.78 10.93
CA PHE A 217 -29.38 -2.65 10.68
C PHE A 217 -28.06 -1.92 11.01
N LEU A 218 -27.93 -0.65 10.62
CA LEU A 218 -26.77 0.17 10.96
C LEU A 218 -26.62 0.30 12.48
N ALA A 219 -27.71 0.55 13.20
CA ALA A 219 -27.69 0.63 14.66
C ALA A 219 -27.17 -0.66 15.30
N PHE A 220 -27.64 -1.82 14.84
CA PHE A 220 -27.12 -3.12 15.29
C PHE A 220 -25.62 -3.26 15.02
N VAL A 221 -25.17 -2.87 13.84
CA VAL A 221 -23.76 -2.94 13.46
C VAL A 221 -22.92 -2.02 14.34
N CYS A 222 -23.38 -0.80 14.59
CA CYS A 222 -22.71 0.16 15.47
C CYS A 222 -22.55 -0.38 16.88
N ASP A 223 -23.60 -0.95 17.45
CA ASP A 223 -23.56 -1.57 18.78
C ASP A 223 -22.60 -2.75 18.83
N ALA A 224 -22.71 -3.69 17.87
CA ALA A 224 -21.87 -4.89 17.80
C ALA A 224 -20.36 -4.57 17.67
N PHE A 225 -20.02 -3.46 17.02
CA PHE A 225 -18.62 -3.05 16.78
C PHE A 225 -18.15 -1.94 17.73
N GLY A 226 -19.02 -1.39 18.57
CA GLY A 226 -18.73 -0.27 19.45
C GLY A 226 -18.34 1.00 18.68
N ILE A 227 -19.10 1.30 17.62
CA ILE A 227 -18.91 2.44 16.71
C ILE A 227 -19.79 3.58 17.19
N THR A 228 -19.22 4.79 17.23
CA THR A 228 -19.93 6.02 17.51
C THR A 228 -20.33 6.75 16.22
N SER A 229 -21.23 7.70 16.32
CA SER A 229 -21.64 8.52 15.17
C SER A 229 -20.47 9.31 14.54
N GLU A 230 -19.45 9.62 15.31
CA GLU A 230 -18.25 10.35 14.88
C GLU A 230 -17.35 9.50 13.97
N ASP A 231 -17.39 8.19 14.13
CA ASP A 231 -16.61 7.23 13.34
C ASP A 231 -17.25 6.95 11.98
N LEU A 232 -18.55 7.28 11.80
CA LEU A 232 -19.34 6.92 10.64
C LEU A 232 -18.99 7.77 9.43
N VAL A 233 -18.74 7.10 8.31
CA VAL A 233 -18.52 7.73 7.00
C VAL A 233 -19.39 7.06 5.96
N LEU A 234 -20.15 7.88 5.24
CA LEU A 234 -20.96 7.41 4.12
C LEU A 234 -20.07 6.81 3.03
N GLY A 235 -20.43 5.62 2.63
CA GLY A 235 -19.83 4.92 1.49
C GLY A 235 -20.89 4.57 0.45
N GLY A 236 -20.47 3.85 -0.55
CA GLY A 236 -21.36 3.25 -1.54
C GLY A 236 -21.36 1.73 -1.45
N ARG A 237 -22.09 1.11 -2.36
CA ARG A 237 -22.16 -0.36 -2.48
C ARG A 237 -20.77 -0.99 -2.68
N TYR A 238 -19.90 -0.32 -3.44
CA TYR A 238 -18.54 -0.76 -3.73
C TYR A 238 -17.54 0.18 -3.06
N ASN A 239 -17.22 -0.10 -1.83
CA ASN A 239 -16.18 0.64 -1.11
C ASN A 239 -14.80 0.30 -1.66
N ASN A 240 -13.81 1.18 -1.43
CA ASN A 240 -12.42 1.04 -1.89
C ASN A 240 -12.21 1.39 -3.37
N LEU A 241 -12.47 2.64 -3.72
CA LEU A 241 -12.37 3.19 -5.08
C LEU A 241 -10.98 2.98 -5.74
N GLN A 242 -9.93 2.81 -4.94
CA GLN A 242 -8.59 2.47 -5.43
C GLN A 242 -8.57 1.18 -6.27
N ASP A 243 -9.53 0.27 -6.06
CA ASP A 243 -9.60 -0.98 -6.80
C ASP A 243 -9.87 -0.75 -8.29
N LEU A 244 -10.51 0.39 -8.67
CA LEU A 244 -10.75 0.76 -10.06
C LEU A 244 -9.46 0.92 -10.88
N MET A 245 -8.31 1.14 -10.25
CA MET A 245 -7.01 1.08 -10.94
C MET A 245 -6.68 -0.31 -11.52
N LYS A 246 -7.43 -1.33 -11.12
CA LYS A 246 -7.30 -2.71 -11.60
C LYS A 246 -8.53 -3.15 -12.42
N LEU A 247 -9.35 -2.19 -12.85
CA LEU A 247 -10.46 -2.51 -13.74
C LEU A 247 -9.91 -3.12 -15.02
N PRO A 248 -10.34 -4.32 -15.41
CA PRO A 248 -9.86 -4.95 -16.63
C PRO A 248 -10.37 -4.23 -17.87
N ASN A 249 -9.67 -4.39 -18.97
CA ASN A 249 -10.06 -3.85 -20.26
C ASN A 249 -10.24 -4.98 -21.29
N PRO A 250 -11.39 -5.64 -21.30
CA PRO A 250 -11.66 -6.73 -22.24
C PRO A 250 -11.83 -6.28 -23.70
N ALA A 251 -12.13 -4.99 -23.93
CA ALA A 251 -12.33 -4.47 -25.27
C ALA A 251 -11.01 -4.22 -26.04
N GLY A 252 -9.87 -4.20 -25.33
CA GLY A 252 -8.55 -4.12 -25.97
C GLY A 252 -7.86 -2.77 -25.86
N LYS A 253 -6.63 -2.73 -26.32
CA LYS A 253 -5.68 -1.63 -26.07
C LYS A 253 -6.10 -0.24 -26.59
N HIS A 254 -7.10 -0.16 -27.47
CA HIS A 254 -7.58 1.13 -27.99
C HIS A 254 -8.26 2.00 -26.92
N LEU A 255 -8.70 1.40 -25.81
CA LEU A 255 -9.27 2.10 -24.66
C LEU A 255 -8.21 2.42 -23.58
N GLU A 256 -6.96 2.06 -23.80
CA GLU A 256 -5.89 2.33 -22.86
C GLU A 256 -4.98 3.46 -23.35
N GLN A 257 -4.71 4.40 -22.46
CA GLN A 257 -3.58 5.29 -22.68
C GLN A 257 -2.30 4.47 -22.52
N GLN A 258 -1.52 4.38 -23.60
CA GLN A 258 -0.23 3.68 -23.53
C GLN A 258 0.67 4.40 -22.52
N PRO A 259 1.24 3.69 -21.53
CA PRO A 259 2.18 4.31 -20.61
C PRO A 259 3.39 4.81 -21.42
N PRO A 260 3.93 5.98 -21.08
CA PRO A 260 5.12 6.49 -21.74
C PRO A 260 6.28 5.49 -21.56
N VAL A 261 6.97 5.17 -22.64
CA VAL A 261 8.20 4.39 -22.58
C VAL A 261 9.29 5.30 -22.03
N PRO A 262 9.96 4.95 -20.93
CA PRO A 262 11.03 5.77 -20.39
C PRO A 262 12.14 5.99 -21.43
N MET A 263 12.55 7.23 -21.58
CA MET A 263 13.60 7.60 -22.51
C MET A 263 14.94 7.01 -22.07
N ARG A 264 15.72 6.66 -23.06
CA ARG A 264 17.13 6.30 -22.85
C ARG A 264 17.95 7.60 -22.74
N VAL A 265 19.05 7.53 -22.01
CA VAL A 265 20.04 8.59 -21.91
C VAL A 265 21.23 8.23 -22.79
N PRO A 266 21.35 8.79 -24.02
CA PRO A 266 22.34 8.36 -25.01
C PRO A 266 23.76 8.35 -24.44
N PHE A 267 24.14 9.37 -23.71
CA PHE A 267 25.47 9.44 -23.08
C PHE A 267 25.77 8.26 -22.13
N LEU A 268 24.79 7.79 -21.36
CA LEU A 268 24.98 6.62 -20.48
C LEU A 268 25.12 5.33 -21.29
N ASP A 269 24.36 5.20 -22.37
CA ASP A 269 24.38 4.01 -23.23
C ASP A 269 25.66 3.93 -24.05
N GLU A 270 26.12 5.05 -24.65
CA GLU A 270 27.37 5.14 -25.39
C GLU A 270 28.60 4.83 -24.53
N MET A 271 28.59 5.27 -23.28
CA MET A 271 29.66 4.98 -22.32
C MET A 271 29.72 3.49 -21.93
N GLY A 272 28.62 2.74 -22.05
CA GLY A 272 28.51 1.33 -21.73
C GLY A 272 28.68 1.01 -20.22
N SER A 273 28.99 2.04 -19.41
CA SER A 273 29.19 1.95 -17.96
C SER A 273 28.76 3.24 -17.30
N VAL A 274 27.90 3.11 -16.29
CA VAL A 274 27.43 4.27 -15.49
C VAL A 274 28.60 4.90 -14.74
N PHE A 275 29.52 4.10 -14.21
CA PHE A 275 30.72 4.60 -13.53
C PHE A 275 31.63 5.41 -14.46
N LYS A 276 31.82 4.94 -15.70
CA LYS A 276 32.61 5.70 -16.69
C LYS A 276 31.96 7.05 -17.03
N ALA A 277 30.63 7.05 -17.17
CA ALA A 277 29.87 8.25 -17.47
C ALA A 277 29.94 9.27 -16.31
N VAL A 278 29.67 8.82 -15.07
CA VAL A 278 29.68 9.67 -13.89
C VAL A 278 31.07 10.23 -13.56
N LYS A 279 32.15 9.53 -13.94
CA LYS A 279 33.50 10.09 -13.86
C LYS A 279 33.76 11.27 -14.77
N LYS A 280 33.04 11.38 -15.88
CA LYS A 280 33.20 12.48 -16.83
C LYS A 280 32.36 13.71 -16.44
N ARG A 281 31.16 13.48 -15.95
CA ARG A 281 30.24 14.55 -15.51
C ARG A 281 29.17 13.98 -14.58
N ASP A 282 28.59 14.83 -13.77
CA ASP A 282 27.38 14.52 -13.02
C ASP A 282 26.21 14.25 -13.97
N ILE A 283 25.33 13.34 -13.58
CA ILE A 283 24.16 12.94 -14.37
C ILE A 283 22.91 13.13 -13.54
N LEU A 284 22.01 13.96 -14.04
CA LEU A 284 20.68 14.14 -13.50
C LEU A 284 19.70 13.28 -14.30
N LEU A 285 18.92 12.47 -13.60
CA LEU A 285 17.83 11.67 -14.16
C LEU A 285 16.51 12.20 -13.64
N HIS A 286 15.48 12.18 -14.47
CA HIS A 286 14.14 12.62 -14.14
C HIS A 286 13.14 11.49 -14.41
N PHE A 287 12.67 10.85 -13.34
CA PHE A 287 11.65 9.80 -13.40
C PHE A 287 10.24 10.41 -13.48
N PRO A 288 9.29 9.74 -14.14
CA PRO A 288 9.34 8.47 -14.86
C PRO A 288 9.85 8.61 -16.30
N TYR A 289 10.32 9.79 -16.70
CA TYR A 289 10.64 10.11 -18.10
C TYR A 289 11.94 9.45 -18.58
N GLU A 290 12.98 9.37 -17.75
CA GLU A 290 14.13 8.52 -18.01
C GLU A 290 14.03 7.21 -17.23
N SER A 291 14.74 6.18 -17.72
CA SER A 291 14.67 4.84 -17.17
C SER A 291 15.30 4.73 -15.78
N PHE A 292 14.55 4.15 -14.85
CA PHE A 292 15.07 3.78 -13.52
C PHE A 292 16.14 2.67 -13.59
N ASP A 293 16.24 1.95 -14.72
CA ASP A 293 17.24 0.90 -14.94
C ASP A 293 18.68 1.41 -14.78
N TYR A 294 18.93 2.70 -15.00
CA TYR A 294 20.27 3.27 -14.80
C TYR A 294 20.72 3.21 -13.33
N LEU A 295 19.79 3.32 -12.36
CA LEU A 295 20.13 3.06 -10.96
C LEU A 295 20.45 1.58 -10.73
N ILE A 296 19.66 0.67 -11.30
CA ILE A 296 19.92 -0.77 -11.16
C ILE A 296 21.29 -1.11 -11.78
N ARG A 297 21.61 -0.58 -12.97
CA ARG A 297 22.92 -0.74 -13.61
C ARG A 297 24.05 -0.17 -12.76
N PHE A 298 23.85 1.00 -12.14
CA PHE A 298 24.82 1.62 -11.24
C PHE A 298 25.15 0.73 -10.04
N LEU A 299 24.13 0.17 -9.40
CA LEU A 299 24.31 -0.77 -8.29
C LEU A 299 24.91 -2.11 -8.76
N MET A 300 24.52 -2.58 -9.93
CA MET A 300 25.05 -3.81 -10.53
C MET A 300 26.54 -3.67 -10.83
N GLU A 301 26.97 -2.54 -11.42
CA GLU A 301 28.40 -2.25 -11.62
C GLU A 301 29.15 -2.26 -10.27
N ALA A 302 28.54 -1.69 -9.21
CA ALA A 302 29.14 -1.74 -7.89
C ALA A 302 29.27 -3.16 -7.32
N ALA A 303 28.29 -4.01 -7.60
CA ALA A 303 28.30 -5.40 -7.13
C ALA A 303 29.44 -6.23 -7.76
N PHE A 304 29.81 -5.94 -9.00
CA PHE A 304 30.81 -6.72 -9.76
C PHE A 304 32.20 -6.05 -9.88
N ASP A 305 32.30 -4.71 -9.74
CA ASP A 305 33.60 -4.03 -9.85
C ASP A 305 34.55 -4.47 -8.70
N PRO A 306 35.69 -5.15 -9.01
CA PRO A 306 36.63 -5.58 -7.98
C PRO A 306 37.24 -4.42 -7.16
N LYS A 307 37.18 -3.19 -7.69
CA LYS A 307 37.67 -1.99 -7.03
C LYS A 307 36.67 -1.42 -6.02
N VAL A 308 35.41 -1.87 -5.99
CA VAL A 308 34.43 -1.49 -4.98
C VAL A 308 34.67 -2.30 -3.71
N ASP A 309 34.74 -1.61 -2.56
CA ASP A 309 34.90 -2.20 -1.23
C ASP A 309 33.61 -2.20 -0.46
N GLU A 310 32.89 -1.05 -0.45
CA GLU A 310 31.71 -0.87 0.37
C GLU A 310 30.57 -0.16 -0.38
N ILE A 311 29.34 -0.57 -0.10
CA ILE A 311 28.11 0.06 -0.56
C ILE A 311 27.27 0.41 0.67
N LYS A 312 26.85 1.67 0.79
CA LYS A 312 25.91 2.12 1.82
C LYS A 312 24.68 2.73 1.16
N ILE A 313 23.51 2.38 1.65
CA ILE A 313 22.23 2.84 1.10
C ILE A 313 21.20 3.03 2.20
N THR A 314 20.33 4.05 2.04
CA THR A 314 19.13 4.21 2.86
C THR A 314 17.94 3.54 2.21
N GLN A 315 17.10 2.88 2.98
CA GLN A 315 15.87 2.25 2.53
C GLN A 315 14.69 2.80 3.31
N TYR A 316 13.71 3.39 2.60
CA TYR A 316 12.46 3.85 3.18
C TYR A 316 11.28 3.00 2.71
N ARG A 317 11.13 2.81 1.40
CA ARG A 317 10.15 1.92 0.76
C ARG A 317 10.79 1.23 -0.43
N VAL A 318 10.69 -0.09 -0.47
CA VAL A 318 11.16 -0.89 -1.60
C VAL A 318 9.99 -1.65 -2.24
N ALA A 319 10.15 -2.00 -3.50
CA ALA A 319 9.18 -2.85 -4.18
C ALA A 319 9.21 -4.28 -3.60
N GLU A 320 8.09 -4.95 -3.62
CA GLU A 320 8.05 -6.39 -3.45
C GLU A 320 8.88 -7.05 -4.57
N ASN A 321 9.77 -7.96 -4.23
CA ASN A 321 10.74 -8.57 -5.16
C ASN A 321 11.67 -7.54 -5.85
N SER A 322 12.13 -6.52 -5.12
CA SER A 322 12.92 -5.41 -5.61
C SER A 322 14.24 -5.84 -6.28
N ALA A 323 14.51 -5.33 -7.48
CA ALA A 323 15.79 -5.47 -8.18
C ALA A 323 16.93 -4.77 -7.41
N VAL A 324 16.65 -3.65 -6.71
CA VAL A 324 17.61 -2.98 -5.84
C VAL A 324 18.09 -3.93 -4.75
N ILE A 325 17.15 -4.58 -4.03
CA ILE A 325 17.49 -5.52 -2.96
C ILE A 325 18.25 -6.74 -3.50
N ASN A 326 17.80 -7.30 -4.63
CA ASN A 326 18.51 -8.42 -5.27
C ASN A 326 19.95 -8.06 -5.61
N THR A 327 20.18 -6.84 -6.12
CA THR A 327 21.53 -6.37 -6.45
C THR A 327 22.39 -6.17 -5.21
N LEU A 328 21.84 -5.67 -4.11
CA LEU A 328 22.57 -5.54 -2.83
C LEU A 328 22.95 -6.91 -2.26
N VAL A 329 22.04 -7.89 -2.33
CA VAL A 329 22.32 -9.28 -1.94
C VAL A 329 23.44 -9.85 -2.80
N SER A 330 23.39 -9.65 -4.12
CA SER A 330 24.46 -10.07 -5.05
C SER A 330 25.81 -9.40 -4.71
N ALA A 331 25.80 -8.11 -4.37
CA ALA A 331 27.01 -7.40 -3.96
C ALA A 331 27.63 -8.02 -2.70
N ALA A 332 26.83 -8.34 -1.69
CA ALA A 332 27.31 -8.99 -0.46
C ALA A 332 27.88 -10.40 -0.76
N GLN A 333 27.21 -11.18 -1.59
CA GLN A 333 27.68 -12.50 -2.03
C GLN A 333 28.99 -12.41 -2.84
N ASN A 334 29.21 -11.30 -3.54
CA ASN A 334 30.49 -11.00 -4.24
C ASN A 334 31.55 -10.40 -3.30
N GLY A 335 31.38 -10.49 -2.00
CA GLY A 335 32.35 -10.06 -0.98
C GLY A 335 32.44 -8.56 -0.75
N LYS A 336 31.43 -7.77 -1.19
CA LYS A 336 31.36 -6.35 -0.87
C LYS A 336 30.82 -6.15 0.54
N LYS A 337 31.32 -5.17 1.26
CA LYS A 337 30.69 -4.68 2.49
C LYS A 337 29.43 -3.92 2.11
N VAL A 338 28.29 -4.41 2.52
CA VAL A 338 27.01 -3.73 2.25
C VAL A 338 26.38 -3.32 3.57
N THR A 339 26.05 -2.03 3.70
CA THR A 339 25.34 -1.47 4.85
C THR A 339 24.04 -0.81 4.37
N VAL A 340 22.93 -1.24 4.92
CA VAL A 340 21.60 -0.70 4.60
C VAL A 340 20.98 -0.09 5.85
N PHE A 341 20.64 1.19 5.78
CA PHE A 341 19.80 1.81 6.79
C PHE A 341 18.32 1.58 6.42
N VAL A 342 17.57 0.91 7.29
CA VAL A 342 16.15 0.60 7.07
C VAL A 342 15.28 1.44 7.98
N GLU A 343 14.43 2.31 7.40
CA GLU A 343 13.43 3.06 8.14
C GLU A 343 12.20 2.21 8.39
N LEU A 344 12.08 1.66 9.59
CA LEU A 344 10.97 0.78 9.98
C LEU A 344 9.66 1.52 10.20
N LYS A 345 9.68 2.85 10.39
CA LYS A 345 8.49 3.68 10.58
C LYS A 345 7.87 4.15 9.26
N ALA A 346 8.22 3.50 8.14
CA ALA A 346 7.58 3.75 6.86
C ALA A 346 6.14 3.22 6.91
N ARG A 347 5.18 4.15 7.04
CA ARG A 347 3.76 3.85 7.28
C ARG A 347 3.21 2.88 6.25
N PHE A 348 2.66 1.75 6.69
CA PHE A 348 2.11 0.62 5.93
C PHE A 348 3.11 -0.30 5.22
N ASP A 349 4.40 0.01 5.26
CA ASP A 349 5.47 -0.82 4.70
C ASP A 349 6.29 -1.52 5.79
N GLU A 350 5.88 -1.43 7.05
CA GLU A 350 6.64 -1.94 8.20
C GLU A 350 6.91 -3.45 8.10
N GLU A 351 5.88 -4.24 7.75
CA GLU A 351 6.01 -5.70 7.58
C GLU A 351 6.93 -6.03 6.39
N ASN A 352 6.78 -5.34 5.26
CA ASN A 352 7.63 -5.52 4.08
C ASN A 352 9.08 -5.12 4.37
N ASN A 353 9.29 -3.99 5.04
CA ASN A 353 10.63 -3.53 5.40
C ASN A 353 11.31 -4.48 6.38
N MET A 354 10.60 -5.04 7.37
CA MET A 354 11.15 -6.05 8.29
C MET A 354 11.52 -7.35 7.57
N SER A 355 10.63 -7.89 6.74
CA SER A 355 10.88 -9.12 5.98
C SER A 355 12.04 -8.95 5.00
N THR A 356 12.14 -7.80 4.36
CA THR A 356 13.24 -7.48 3.43
C THR A 356 14.56 -7.32 4.19
N ALA A 357 14.54 -6.70 5.37
CA ALA A 357 15.72 -6.58 6.22
C ALA A 357 16.24 -7.95 6.69
N GLU A 358 15.37 -8.85 7.13
CA GLU A 358 15.74 -10.23 7.52
C GLU A 358 16.41 -10.98 6.36
N ARG A 359 15.87 -10.85 5.14
CA ARG A 359 16.47 -11.46 3.93
C ARG A 359 17.86 -10.89 3.65
N MET A 360 18.06 -9.60 3.83
CA MET A 360 19.36 -8.96 3.64
C MET A 360 20.37 -9.39 4.71
N GLU A 361 19.95 -9.48 5.97
CA GLU A 361 20.80 -9.98 7.07
C GLU A 361 21.27 -11.42 6.82
N GLN A 362 20.37 -12.30 6.34
CA GLN A 362 20.72 -13.67 5.95
C GLN A 362 21.76 -13.75 4.83
N ALA A 363 21.83 -12.72 3.98
CA ALA A 363 22.83 -12.59 2.93
C ALA A 363 24.15 -11.95 3.41
N GLY A 364 24.30 -11.66 4.71
CA GLY A 364 25.49 -11.03 5.29
C GLY A 364 25.52 -9.50 5.18
N ILE A 365 24.42 -8.86 4.85
CA ILE A 365 24.31 -7.39 4.78
C ILE A 365 24.13 -6.84 6.19
N ARG A 366 24.88 -5.80 6.53
CA ARG A 366 24.72 -5.07 7.78
C ARG A 366 23.49 -4.18 7.71
N ILE A 367 22.52 -4.44 8.58
CA ILE A 367 21.32 -3.61 8.71
C ILE A 367 21.47 -2.63 9.88
N ILE A 368 21.10 -1.38 9.65
CA ILE A 368 20.93 -0.36 10.66
C ILE A 368 19.47 0.01 10.69
N TYR A 369 18.81 -0.25 11.79
CA TYR A 369 17.41 0.08 11.95
C TYR A 369 17.20 1.53 12.41
N SER A 370 15.96 2.00 12.27
CA SER A 370 15.51 3.33 12.64
C SER A 370 16.07 3.83 13.96
N ILE A 371 16.40 5.13 14.01
CA ILE A 371 16.90 5.79 15.21
C ILE A 371 15.72 6.33 16.01
N PRO A 372 15.68 6.14 17.36
CA PRO A 372 14.67 6.77 18.21
C PRO A 372 14.65 8.29 18.04
N GLY A 373 13.45 8.89 18.03
CA GLY A 373 13.28 10.34 17.87
C GLY A 373 13.60 10.91 16.49
N LEU A 374 14.11 10.10 15.54
CA LEU A 374 14.44 10.50 14.18
C LEU A 374 13.66 9.66 13.16
N LYS A 375 13.19 10.30 12.10
CA LYS A 375 12.62 9.64 10.92
C LYS A 375 13.46 9.98 9.70
N VAL A 376 14.13 8.96 9.14
CA VAL A 376 15.03 9.15 8.00
C VAL A 376 14.27 9.03 6.70
N HIS A 377 14.20 10.12 5.97
CA HIS A 377 13.51 10.19 4.68
C HIS A 377 14.45 10.40 3.49
N ALA A 378 15.76 10.47 3.73
CA ALA A 378 16.77 10.58 2.69
C ALA A 378 16.82 9.34 1.79
N LYS A 379 17.04 9.54 0.49
CA LYS A 379 17.25 8.50 -0.50
C LYS A 379 18.63 8.69 -1.10
N VAL A 380 19.60 8.09 -0.45
CA VAL A 380 21.01 8.23 -0.79
C VAL A 380 21.73 6.88 -0.81
N THR A 381 22.67 6.78 -1.73
CA THR A 381 23.61 5.66 -1.79
C THR A 381 25.01 6.20 -1.99
N VAL A 382 26.00 5.56 -1.36
CA VAL A 382 27.41 5.82 -1.61
C VAL A 382 28.13 4.50 -1.88
N ILE A 383 28.97 4.52 -2.88
CA ILE A 383 29.81 3.40 -3.33
C ILE A 383 31.27 3.81 -3.10
N LEU A 384 31.92 3.14 -2.17
CA LEU A 384 33.28 3.39 -1.76
C LEU A 384 34.22 2.40 -2.44
N ARG A 385 35.31 2.90 -3.01
CA ARG A 385 36.31 2.07 -3.70
C ARG A 385 37.51 1.83 -2.80
N LYS A 386 38.22 0.74 -3.06
CA LYS A 386 39.48 0.42 -2.40
C LYS A 386 40.50 1.52 -2.66
N ASP A 387 41.36 1.80 -1.69
CA ASP A 387 42.51 2.65 -1.91
C ASP A 387 43.44 1.97 -2.91
N THR A 388 43.90 2.74 -3.88
CA THR A 388 44.85 2.23 -4.87
C THR A 388 46.26 2.52 -4.35
N SER A 389 47.12 1.50 -4.29
CA SER A 389 48.55 1.61 -3.87
C SER A 389 49.41 2.48 -4.76
N GLU A 390 48.87 3.05 -5.84
CA GLU A 390 49.61 3.78 -6.88
C GLU A 390 49.41 5.30 -6.88
N GLY A 391 49.03 5.93 -5.76
CA GLY A 391 48.88 7.38 -5.68
C GLY A 391 47.75 8.00 -6.52
N LEU A 392 46.95 7.17 -7.23
CA LEU A 392 45.78 7.62 -7.93
C LEU A 392 44.68 7.96 -6.93
N LYS A 393 44.12 9.16 -7.02
CA LYS A 393 43.00 9.59 -6.18
C LYS A 393 41.86 8.59 -6.27
N ARG A 394 41.46 8.01 -5.15
CA ARG A 394 40.24 7.22 -4.98
C ARG A 394 39.04 8.00 -5.54
N ARG A 395 38.27 7.40 -6.40
CA ARG A 395 37.03 7.98 -6.91
C ARG A 395 35.85 7.13 -6.48
N ASP A 396 35.16 7.64 -5.50
CA ASP A 396 33.88 7.09 -5.01
C ASP A 396 32.74 7.62 -5.86
N PHE A 397 31.57 7.04 -5.69
CA PHE A 397 30.35 7.43 -6.40
C PHE A 397 29.20 7.57 -5.42
N ALA A 398 28.24 8.42 -5.77
CA ALA A 398 27.03 8.58 -5.01
C ALA A 398 25.80 8.72 -5.93
N TYR A 399 24.66 8.38 -5.36
CA TYR A 399 23.34 8.62 -5.89
C TYR A 399 22.49 9.28 -4.81
N LEU A 400 21.82 10.38 -5.18
CA LEU A 400 20.87 11.10 -4.34
C LEU A 400 19.57 11.25 -5.10
N SER A 401 18.43 11.04 -4.45
CA SER A 401 17.13 11.15 -5.13
C SER A 401 16.06 11.74 -4.22
N THR A 402 15.08 12.37 -4.84
CA THR A 402 13.82 12.73 -4.19
C THR A 402 12.92 11.49 -4.05
N GLY A 403 13.01 10.53 -5.00
CA GLY A 403 12.23 9.30 -5.08
C GLY A 403 12.81 8.12 -4.33
N ASN A 404 11.93 7.24 -3.86
CA ASN A 404 12.33 6.01 -3.18
C ASN A 404 13.08 5.04 -4.11
N PHE A 405 13.88 4.14 -3.53
CA PHE A 405 14.49 3.00 -4.22
C PHE A 405 13.42 1.92 -4.54
N ASN A 406 12.45 2.30 -5.38
CA ASN A 406 11.27 1.47 -5.66
C ASN A 406 10.91 1.57 -7.14
N GLU A 407 11.13 0.50 -7.87
CA GLU A 407 10.98 0.39 -9.32
C GLU A 407 9.53 0.59 -9.79
N LYS A 408 8.55 0.29 -8.92
CA LYS A 408 7.13 0.46 -9.24
C LYS A 408 6.72 1.93 -9.14
N THR A 409 7.13 2.59 -8.05
CA THR A 409 6.78 3.99 -7.83
C THR A 409 7.53 4.93 -8.76
N ALA A 410 8.76 4.59 -9.17
CA ALA A 410 9.55 5.35 -10.14
C ALA A 410 8.90 5.43 -11.55
N LYS A 411 7.92 4.59 -11.84
CA LYS A 411 7.13 4.63 -13.08
C LYS A 411 5.92 5.56 -13.00
N ILE A 412 5.62 6.10 -11.83
CA ILE A 412 4.38 6.85 -11.54
C ILE A 412 4.69 8.26 -11.04
N TYR A 413 5.64 8.38 -10.10
CA TYR A 413 5.97 9.65 -9.47
C TYR A 413 7.06 10.40 -10.23
N SER A 414 6.90 11.74 -10.31
CA SER A 414 7.95 12.62 -10.82
C SER A 414 8.99 12.85 -9.75
N ASP A 415 10.17 12.30 -9.98
CA ASP A 415 11.30 12.38 -9.06
C ASP A 415 12.59 12.71 -9.82
N MET A 416 13.54 13.33 -9.13
CA MET A 416 14.87 13.60 -9.67
C MET A 416 15.93 12.79 -8.94
N ALA A 417 16.97 12.40 -9.67
CA ALA A 417 18.10 11.68 -9.13
C ALA A 417 19.42 12.18 -9.70
N LEU A 418 20.37 12.43 -8.82
CA LEU A 418 21.73 12.84 -9.16
C LEU A 418 22.69 11.66 -8.97
N LEU A 419 23.39 11.28 -10.03
CA LEU A 419 24.55 10.41 -10.00
C LEU A 419 25.83 11.27 -10.08
N THR A 420 26.71 11.15 -9.10
CA THR A 420 27.90 12.01 -8.99
C THR A 420 29.13 11.25 -8.52
N SER A 421 30.31 11.76 -8.91
CA SER A 421 31.61 11.41 -8.33
C SER A 421 32.28 12.60 -7.66
N ASN A 422 31.52 13.65 -7.34
CA ASN A 422 32.00 14.82 -6.64
C ASN A 422 32.39 14.45 -5.20
N THR A 423 33.67 14.61 -4.88
CA THR A 423 34.25 14.20 -3.58
C THR A 423 33.68 14.98 -2.41
N GLU A 424 33.29 16.23 -2.60
CA GLU A 424 32.75 17.08 -1.55
C GLU A 424 31.35 16.65 -1.14
N ILE A 425 30.46 16.39 -2.12
CA ILE A 425 29.13 15.82 -1.91
C ILE A 425 29.23 14.44 -1.25
N ILE A 426 30.13 13.58 -1.74
CA ILE A 426 30.36 12.24 -1.20
C ILE A 426 30.85 12.30 0.25
N THR A 427 31.72 13.27 0.57
CA THR A 427 32.18 13.49 1.93
C THR A 427 31.02 13.81 2.87
N ASP A 428 30.10 14.66 2.46
CA ASP A 428 28.93 14.99 3.26
C ASP A 428 27.98 13.80 3.38
N ILE A 429 27.77 13.00 2.33
CA ILE A 429 26.99 11.76 2.40
C ILE A 429 27.60 10.77 3.39
N ASN A 430 28.92 10.63 3.41
CA ASN A 430 29.61 9.77 4.38
C ASN A 430 29.38 10.24 5.83
N LYS A 431 29.30 11.56 6.08
CA LYS A 431 28.92 12.08 7.40
C LYS A 431 27.48 11.72 7.76
N VAL A 432 26.54 11.77 6.78
CA VAL A 432 25.18 11.30 7.01
C VAL A 432 25.18 9.84 7.48
N PHE A 433 25.88 8.95 6.78
CA PHE A 433 25.99 7.54 7.21
C PHE A 433 26.73 7.40 8.57
N ALA A 434 27.73 8.23 8.86
CA ALA A 434 28.39 8.22 10.17
C ALA A 434 27.41 8.58 11.32
N VAL A 435 26.48 9.50 11.07
CA VAL A 435 25.39 9.82 12.02
C VAL A 435 24.43 8.63 12.16
N LEU A 436 24.00 8.05 11.06
CA LEU A 436 23.07 6.89 11.06
C LEU A 436 23.69 5.69 11.78
N GLU A 437 24.99 5.49 11.64
CA GLU A 437 25.77 4.44 12.31
C GLU A 437 26.06 4.78 13.79
N GLY A 438 25.75 5.99 14.24
CA GLY A 438 26.02 6.46 15.61
C GLY A 438 27.47 6.80 15.89
N ARG A 439 28.30 6.93 14.85
CA ARG A 439 29.72 7.29 14.94
C ARG A 439 29.97 8.80 15.01
N MET A 440 28.95 9.60 14.66
CA MET A 440 29.01 11.06 14.67
C MET A 440 27.71 11.63 15.23
N LYS A 441 27.77 12.63 16.12
CA LYS A 441 26.59 13.25 16.75
C LYS A 441 26.22 14.59 16.13
N GLU A 442 27.21 15.42 15.86
CA GLU A 442 27.07 16.82 15.41
C GLU A 442 27.91 17.05 14.14
N PRO A 443 27.40 16.60 12.98
CA PRO A 443 28.07 16.83 11.71
C PRO A 443 27.92 18.27 11.26
N THR A 444 28.95 18.80 10.58
CA THR A 444 28.82 20.01 9.75
C THR A 444 28.84 19.62 8.28
N PHE A 445 27.88 20.12 7.53
CA PHE A 445 27.75 19.90 6.10
C PHE A 445 28.14 21.16 5.33
N ARG A 446 28.77 20.98 4.15
CA ARG A 446 29.18 22.10 3.29
C ARG A 446 28.34 22.17 2.02
N HIS A 447 27.96 21.03 1.49
CA HIS A 447 27.27 20.88 0.19
C HIS A 447 25.86 20.33 0.31
N LEU A 448 25.54 19.65 1.40
CA LEU A 448 24.21 19.13 1.68
C LEU A 448 23.51 19.98 2.73
N LEU A 449 22.23 20.27 2.49
CA LEU A 449 21.31 20.73 3.52
C LEU A 449 20.67 19.50 4.16
N VAL A 450 20.94 19.28 5.43
CA VAL A 450 20.44 18.11 6.17
C VAL A 450 19.59 18.61 7.32
N ALA A 451 18.27 18.37 7.21
CA ALA A 451 17.32 18.78 8.24
C ALA A 451 17.79 18.36 9.63
N ARG A 452 17.68 19.25 10.61
CA ARG A 452 18.12 19.17 12.00
C ARG A 452 19.61 19.51 12.24
N PHE A 453 20.45 19.59 11.22
CA PHE A 453 21.89 19.88 11.42
C PHE A 453 22.37 21.19 10.78
N ASN A 454 21.61 21.75 9.85
CA ASN A 454 21.86 23.06 9.24
C ASN A 454 20.58 23.70 8.67
#